data_a3964f611b950b1df0b4ab54b7710837
#
_entry.id   a3964f611b950b1df0b4ab54b7710837
#
_cell.length_a   1.000
_cell.length_b   1.000
_cell.length_c   1.000
_cell.angle_alpha   90.00
_cell.angle_beta   90.00
_cell.angle_gamma   90.00
#
_symmetry.space_group_name_H-M   'P 1'
#
loop_
_entity.id
_entity.type
_entity.pdbx_description
1 polymer ?
#
loop_
_entity_poly.entity_id
_entity_poly.type
_entity_poly.pdbx_seq_one_letter_code
_entity_poly.pdbx_strand_id
1 'polypeptide(L)'
;MFEKGQALSAYPVKLIFLSSKTEEERDVKAMFVVPKKKFKHANDRNTLKRRMRESYRLQKNELYLAVGAVRLNLAFLYYGSKAEEYETISKATTKLLNNLTKQIGMSGAETTK
;
A
#
# COMPACT_ATOMS: atom_id res chain seq x y z
N MET A 1 5.93 12.07 -10.68
CA MET A 1 5.13 11.91 -11.84
C MET A 1 4.29 10.65 -11.78
N PHE A 2 3.02 10.78 -12.01
CA PHE A 2 2.11 9.68 -11.79
C PHE A 2 1.63 8.99 -13.05
N GLU A 3 2.24 9.29 -14.16
CA GLU A 3 1.87 8.64 -15.40
C GLU A 3 1.98 7.13 -15.29
N LYS A 4 2.97 6.66 -14.54
CA LYS A 4 3.18 5.24 -14.38
C LYS A 4 2.63 4.72 -13.08
N GLY A 5 2.05 5.60 -12.28
CA GLY A 5 1.44 5.18 -11.03
C GLY A 5 0.18 4.41 -11.28
N GLN A 6 -0.07 3.44 -10.41
CA GLN A 6 -1.28 2.64 -10.49
C GLN A 6 -1.98 2.68 -9.15
N ALA A 7 -3.27 2.39 -9.18
CA ALA A 7 -4.08 2.45 -7.96
C ALA A 7 -4.90 1.19 -7.80
N LEU A 8 -4.93 0.71 -6.57
CA LEU A 8 -5.76 -0.42 -6.17
C LEU A 8 -6.64 0.04 -5.03
N SER A 9 -7.84 -0.52 -4.93
CA SER A 9 -8.77 -0.15 -3.88
C SER A 9 -9.27 -1.36 -3.14
N ALA A 10 -9.34 -1.25 -1.83
CA ALA A 10 -10.02 -2.22 -0.98
C ALA A 10 -10.55 -1.42 0.19
N TYR A 11 -11.85 -1.07 0.13
CA TYR A 11 -12.44 -0.20 1.14
C TYR A 11 -12.06 -0.65 2.55
N PRO A 12 -11.63 0.23 3.41
CA PRO A 12 -11.59 1.69 3.31
C PRO A 12 -10.23 2.26 2.90
N VAL A 13 -9.36 1.46 2.30
CA VAL A 13 -8.00 1.87 1.98
C VAL A 13 -7.77 1.80 0.48
N LYS A 14 -7.07 2.80 -0.03
CA LYS A 14 -6.66 2.85 -1.42
C LYS A 14 -5.14 2.85 -1.46
N LEU A 15 -4.57 2.09 -2.37
CA LEU A 15 -3.13 2.01 -2.51
C LEU A 15 -2.74 2.56 -3.87
N ILE A 16 -1.91 3.59 -3.85
CA ILE A 16 -1.32 4.13 -5.06
C ILE A 16 0.15 3.73 -5.05
N PHE A 17 0.62 3.17 -6.14
CA PHE A 17 1.99 2.67 -6.15
C PHE A 17 2.68 2.97 -7.46
N LEU A 18 4.00 3.09 -7.36
CA LEU A 18 4.88 3.31 -8.50
C LEU A 18 6.05 2.37 -8.31
N SER A 19 6.32 1.55 -9.31
CA SER A 19 7.39 0.58 -9.23
C SER A 19 8.35 0.74 -10.39
N SER A 20 9.62 0.44 -10.14
CA SER A 20 10.63 0.42 -11.18
C SER A 20 11.67 -0.62 -10.79
N LYS A 21 12.29 -1.22 -11.80
CA LYS A 21 13.32 -2.19 -11.54
C LYS A 21 14.60 -1.48 -11.08
N THR A 22 15.37 -2.16 -10.27
CA THR A 22 16.64 -1.65 -9.82
C THR A 22 17.63 -2.81 -9.77
N GLU A 23 18.87 -2.51 -10.04
CA GLU A 23 19.94 -3.49 -9.92
C GLU A 23 20.54 -3.47 -8.53
N GLU A 24 20.12 -2.52 -7.73
CA GLU A 24 20.58 -2.42 -6.36
C GLU A 24 19.64 -3.14 -5.43
N GLU A 25 19.85 -2.95 -4.15
CA GLU A 25 18.97 -3.56 -3.17
C GLU A 25 17.58 -3.00 -3.29
N ARG A 26 16.63 -3.82 -2.85
CA ARG A 26 15.25 -3.40 -2.81
C ARG A 26 15.09 -2.12 -2.03
N ASP A 27 14.28 -1.21 -2.57
CA ASP A 27 14.00 0.07 -1.92
C ASP A 27 12.50 0.27 -1.91
N VAL A 28 11.88 0.02 -0.79
CA VAL A 28 10.42 0.15 -0.64
C VAL A 28 10.12 1.25 0.36
N LYS A 29 9.37 2.25 -0.10
CA LYS A 29 8.95 3.36 0.74
C LYS A 29 7.44 3.37 0.81
N ALA A 30 6.92 3.57 2.01
CA ALA A 30 5.48 3.57 2.23
C ALA A 30 5.09 4.80 3.02
N MET A 31 3.99 5.43 2.60
CA MET A 31 3.43 6.54 3.33
C MET A 31 1.95 6.26 3.60
N PHE A 32 1.43 6.89 4.63
CA PHE A 32 0.06 6.66 5.07
C PHE A 32 -0.63 7.99 5.25
N VAL A 33 -1.75 8.17 4.55
CA VAL A 33 -2.44 9.45 4.49
C VAL A 33 -3.89 9.28 4.92
N VAL A 34 -4.34 10.16 5.81
CA VAL A 34 -5.73 10.24 6.23
C VAL A 34 -6.18 11.68 6.01
N PRO A 35 -7.21 11.92 5.17
CA PRO A 35 -7.58 13.29 4.81
C PRO A 35 -8.13 14.09 5.98
N LYS A 36 -7.71 15.33 6.08
CA LYS A 36 -8.22 16.24 7.10
C LYS A 36 -9.70 16.53 6.93
N LYS A 37 -10.16 16.52 5.70
CA LYS A 37 -11.56 16.88 5.44
C LYS A 37 -12.52 15.92 6.11
N LYS A 38 -12.17 14.65 6.18
CA LYS A 38 -13.06 13.66 6.76
C LYS A 38 -12.83 13.45 8.24
N PHE A 39 -11.60 13.68 8.69
CA PHE A 39 -11.23 13.44 10.09
C PHE A 39 -10.53 14.67 10.62
N LYS A 40 -11.31 15.56 11.20
CA LYS A 40 -10.78 16.85 11.63
C LYS A 40 -9.88 16.75 12.85
N HIS A 41 -10.12 15.75 13.69
CA HIS A 41 -9.33 15.60 14.91
C HIS A 41 -8.04 14.84 14.60
N ALA A 42 -6.93 15.41 15.03
CA ALA A 42 -5.63 14.81 14.80
C ALA A 42 -5.53 13.42 15.43
N ASN A 43 -6.17 13.21 16.56
CA ASN A 43 -6.15 11.92 17.23
C ASN A 43 -6.74 10.83 16.35
N ASP A 44 -7.84 11.14 15.68
CA ASP A 44 -8.49 10.16 14.80
C ASP A 44 -7.59 9.84 13.61
N ARG A 45 -7.00 10.87 13.02
CA ARG A 45 -6.10 10.65 11.89
C ARG A 45 -4.90 9.81 12.29
N ASN A 46 -4.32 10.12 13.45
CA ASN A 46 -3.15 9.38 13.91
C ASN A 46 -3.48 7.93 14.21
N THR A 47 -4.66 7.69 14.76
CA THR A 47 -5.10 6.32 15.03
C THR A 47 -5.23 5.53 13.74
N LEU A 48 -5.85 6.12 12.72
CA LEU A 48 -6.02 5.43 11.45
C LEU A 48 -4.69 5.20 10.75
N LYS A 49 -3.80 6.20 10.79
CA LYS A 49 -2.47 6.01 10.22
C LYS A 49 -1.74 4.87 10.90
N ARG A 50 -1.84 4.80 12.23
CA ARG A 50 -1.17 3.75 12.99
C ARG A 50 -1.73 2.38 12.60
N ARG A 51 -3.05 2.28 12.45
CA ARG A 51 -3.67 1.01 12.06
C ARG A 51 -3.20 0.57 10.68
N MET A 52 -3.13 1.49 9.73
CA MET A 52 -2.64 1.16 8.40
C MET A 52 -1.17 0.76 8.43
N ARG A 53 -0.37 1.53 9.17
CA ARG A 53 1.06 1.24 9.26
C ARG A 53 1.32 -0.10 9.90
N GLU A 54 0.59 -0.41 10.96
CA GLU A 54 0.78 -1.66 11.66
C GLU A 54 0.39 -2.86 10.80
N SER A 55 -0.71 -2.76 10.08
CA SER A 55 -1.13 -3.85 9.21
C SER A 55 -0.13 -4.06 8.07
N TYR A 56 0.43 -2.98 7.55
CA TYR A 56 1.47 -3.10 6.52
C TYR A 56 2.73 -3.72 7.11
N ARG A 57 3.14 -3.24 8.28
CA ARG A 57 4.37 -3.72 8.90
C ARG A 57 4.36 -5.24 9.12
N LEU A 58 3.21 -5.75 9.51
CA LEU A 58 3.10 -7.18 9.79
C LEU A 58 3.08 -8.03 8.52
N GLN A 59 2.80 -7.43 7.38
CA GLN A 59 2.65 -8.19 6.14
C GLN A 59 3.73 -7.88 5.09
N LYS A 60 4.56 -6.90 5.34
CA LYS A 60 5.48 -6.42 4.30
C LYS A 60 6.52 -7.45 3.89
N ASN A 61 6.86 -8.37 4.78
CA ASN A 61 7.88 -9.36 4.43
C ASN A 61 7.45 -10.25 3.29
N GLU A 62 6.17 -10.61 3.26
CA GLU A 62 5.66 -11.42 2.16
C GLU A 62 5.74 -10.67 0.85
N LEU A 63 5.43 -9.37 0.90
CA LEU A 63 5.56 -8.54 -0.30
C LEU A 63 7.00 -8.48 -0.76
N TYR A 64 7.92 -8.26 0.16
CA TYR A 64 9.33 -8.14 -0.17
C TYR A 64 9.85 -9.41 -0.84
N LEU A 65 9.45 -10.57 -0.32
CA LEU A 65 9.90 -11.84 -0.87
C LEU A 65 9.34 -12.06 -2.28
N ALA A 66 8.14 -11.56 -2.51
CA ALA A 66 7.48 -11.81 -3.78
C ALA A 66 7.99 -10.89 -4.90
N VAL A 67 8.38 -9.68 -4.58
CA VAL A 67 8.71 -8.71 -5.63
C VAL A 67 10.21 -8.62 -5.92
N GLY A 68 11.05 -9.12 -5.04
CA GLY A 68 12.48 -9.13 -5.29
C GLY A 68 13.11 -7.74 -5.33
N ALA A 69 14.09 -7.56 -6.21
CA ALA A 69 14.83 -6.30 -6.31
C ALA A 69 14.03 -5.30 -7.11
N VAL A 70 13.36 -4.39 -6.42
CA VAL A 70 12.50 -3.42 -7.05
C VAL A 70 12.48 -2.15 -6.20
N ARG A 71 12.35 -1.01 -6.88
CA ARG A 71 12.13 0.26 -6.19
C ARG A 71 10.63 0.50 -6.19
N LEU A 72 10.07 0.64 -5.01
CA LEU A 72 8.62 0.67 -4.86
C LEU A 72 8.22 1.82 -3.95
N ASN A 73 7.38 2.69 -4.45
CA ASN A 73 6.80 3.78 -3.65
C ASN A 73 5.32 3.50 -3.47
N LEU A 74 4.91 3.40 -2.21
CA LEU A 74 3.54 3.06 -1.86
C LEU A 74 2.91 4.21 -1.11
N ALA A 75 1.66 4.52 -1.43
CA ALA A 75 0.89 5.51 -0.69
C ALA A 75 -0.43 4.88 -0.32
N PHE A 76 -0.63 4.66 0.97
CA PHE A 76 -1.88 4.10 1.49
C PHE A 76 -2.77 5.27 1.89
N LEU A 77 -3.90 5.41 1.23
CA LEU A 77 -4.83 6.50 1.46
C LEU A 77 -6.11 5.96 2.06
N TYR A 78 -6.50 6.52 3.20
CA TYR A 78 -7.74 6.12 3.83
C TYR A 78 -8.87 6.93 3.21
N TYR A 79 -9.87 6.24 2.66
CA TYR A 79 -11.00 6.95 2.06
C TYR A 79 -12.34 6.55 2.65
N GLY A 80 -12.31 5.83 3.77
CA GLY A 80 -13.54 5.51 4.46
C GLY A 80 -14.21 6.74 5.06
N SER A 81 -15.52 6.69 5.20
CA SER A 81 -16.26 7.82 5.75
C SER A 81 -16.24 7.86 7.27
N LYS A 82 -15.85 6.77 7.90
CA LYS A 82 -15.74 6.70 9.36
C LYS A 82 -14.49 5.94 9.71
N ALA A 83 -14.10 6.02 10.99
CA ALA A 83 -12.92 5.34 11.47
C ALA A 83 -13.23 3.86 11.65
N GLU A 84 -12.67 3.03 10.79
CA GLU A 84 -12.86 1.58 10.87
C GLU A 84 -11.89 0.96 11.84
N GLU A 85 -12.25 -0.20 12.36
CA GLU A 85 -11.40 -0.91 13.29
C GLU A 85 -10.17 -1.48 12.59
N TYR A 86 -9.19 -1.83 13.40
CA TYR A 86 -7.94 -2.37 12.87
C TYR A 86 -8.18 -3.60 12.00
N GLU A 87 -9.08 -4.48 12.41
CA GLU A 87 -9.33 -5.71 11.66
C GLU A 87 -9.81 -5.40 10.25
N THR A 88 -10.72 -4.44 10.11
CA THR A 88 -11.21 -4.05 8.80
C THR A 88 -10.08 -3.50 7.93
N ILE A 89 -9.25 -2.66 8.52
CA ILE A 89 -8.13 -2.06 7.80
C ILE A 89 -7.10 -3.13 7.44
N SER A 90 -6.88 -4.07 8.34
CA SER A 90 -5.91 -5.14 8.10
C SER A 90 -6.34 -6.02 6.93
N LYS A 91 -7.61 -6.35 6.86
CA LYS A 91 -8.13 -7.15 5.75
C LYS A 91 -7.97 -6.41 4.43
N ALA A 92 -8.24 -5.10 4.45
CA ALA A 92 -8.07 -4.30 3.24
C ALA A 92 -6.61 -4.27 2.82
N THR A 93 -5.70 -4.11 3.76
CA THR A 93 -4.28 -4.09 3.48
C THR A 93 -3.82 -5.41 2.89
N THR A 94 -4.30 -6.52 3.45
CA THR A 94 -3.96 -7.84 2.92
C THR A 94 -4.38 -7.96 1.46
N LYS A 95 -5.60 -7.53 1.17
CA LYS A 95 -6.10 -7.60 -0.20
C LYS A 95 -5.28 -6.73 -1.14
N LEU A 96 -4.93 -5.53 -0.69
CA LEU A 96 -4.14 -4.61 -1.50
C LEU A 96 -2.75 -5.16 -1.78
N LEU A 97 -2.11 -5.72 -0.77
CA LEU A 97 -0.76 -6.26 -0.95
C LEU A 97 -0.78 -7.49 -1.83
N ASN A 98 -1.80 -8.33 -1.71
CA ASN A 98 -1.92 -9.48 -2.60
C ASN A 98 -2.11 -9.05 -4.04
N ASN A 99 -2.94 -8.05 -4.27
CA ASN A 99 -3.15 -7.54 -5.61
C ASN A 99 -1.90 -6.88 -6.16
N LEU A 100 -1.19 -6.15 -5.32
CA LEU A 100 0.06 -5.52 -5.72
C LEU A 100 1.08 -6.56 -6.13
N THR A 101 1.20 -7.63 -5.34
CA THR A 101 2.13 -8.71 -5.64
C THR A 101 1.80 -9.34 -6.99
N LYS A 102 0.52 -9.56 -7.25
CA LYS A 102 0.11 -10.13 -8.52
C LYS A 102 0.45 -9.22 -9.68
N GLN A 103 0.22 -7.92 -9.52
CA GLN A 103 0.50 -6.98 -10.59
C GLN A 103 1.98 -6.93 -10.93
N ILE A 104 2.80 -6.86 -9.91
CA ILE A 104 4.25 -6.81 -10.13
C ILE A 104 4.75 -8.13 -10.67
N GLY A 105 4.25 -9.24 -10.13
CA GLY A 105 4.62 -10.56 -10.62
C GLY A 105 4.21 -10.79 -12.05
N MET A 106 3.01 -10.34 -12.40
CA MET A 106 2.54 -10.49 -13.78
C MET A 106 3.37 -9.66 -14.74
N SER A 107 3.72 -8.45 -14.33
CA SER A 107 4.60 -7.62 -15.16
C SER A 107 5.93 -8.32 -15.38
N GLY A 108 6.47 -8.92 -14.32
CA GLY A 108 7.70 -9.68 -14.45
C GLY A 108 7.54 -10.85 -15.38
N ALA A 109 6.43 -11.57 -15.27
CA ALA A 109 6.17 -12.71 -16.13
C ALA A 109 6.05 -12.27 -17.58
N GLU A 110 5.39 -11.14 -17.80
CA GLU A 110 5.25 -10.65 -19.16
C GLU A 110 6.59 -10.26 -19.76
N THR A 111 7.44 -9.66 -18.97
CA THR A 111 8.74 -9.24 -19.48
C THR A 111 9.64 -10.41 -19.78
N THR A 112 9.39 -11.54 -19.18
CA THR A 112 10.18 -12.73 -19.48
C THR A 112 9.74 -13.42 -20.76
N LYS A 113 8.62 -13.03 -21.27
CA LYS A 113 8.16 -13.60 -22.52
C LYS A 113 8.84 -12.91 -23.69
#